data_b177f2f8d098f995c5fc838c6aee1cd2
#
_entry.id   b177f2f8d098f995c5fc838c6aee1cd2
#
_cell.length_a   1.000
_cell.length_b   1.000
_cell.length_c   1.000
_cell.angle_alpha   90.00
_cell.angle_beta   90.00
_cell.angle_gamma   90.00
#
_symmetry.space_group_name_H-M   'P 1'
#
loop_
_entity.id
_entity.type
_entity.pdbx_description
1 polymer ?
#
loop_
_entity_poly.entity_id
_entity_poly.type
_entity_poly.pdbx_seq_one_letter_code
_entity_poly.pdbx_strand_id
1 'polypeptide(L)' 'MLSQEAQLIEHGSHGRDEFMHTDDVERVTGVPAGTLRFYRATDVGPRCFKLGRRVVYRRSDVEEWIARQEATSVRGGEQ' A
#
# COMPACT_ATOMS: atom_id res chain seq x y z
N MET A 1 -9.48 -19.30 22.65
CA MET A 1 -9.40 -18.87 22.54
C MET A 1 -9.25 -18.03 22.30
N LEU A 2 -9.17 -18.16 22.04
CA LEU A 2 -9.06 -17.48 21.81
C LEU A 2 -8.88 -16.61 21.53
N SER A 3 -8.71 -16.76 21.33
CA SER A 3 -8.52 -16.07 21.05
C SER A 3 -8.32 -15.32 20.60
N GLN A 4 -8.24 -15.63 20.29
CA GLN A 4 -8.11 -15.06 19.88
C GLN A 4 -8.04 -14.27 19.40
N GLU A 5 -8.16 -14.76 19.24
CA GLU A 5 -8.21 -14.18 18.88
C GLU A 5 -8.16 -13.17 18.61
N ALA A 6 -8.31 -13.56 18.73
CA ALA A 6 -8.38 -12.76 18.57
C ALA A 6 -8.06 -11.85 18.40
N GLN A 7 -7.94 -12.24 18.33
CA GLN A 7 -7.69 -11.62 18.19
C GLN A 7 -7.33 -10.83 17.71
N LEU A 8 -7.39 -11.31 17.43
CA LEU A 8 -7.19 -10.75 16.97
C LEU A 8 -7.22 -9.79 16.61
N ILE A 9 -7.48 -9.99 16.47
CA ILE A 9 -7.60 -9.25 16.18
C ILE A 9 -7.57 -8.15 16.11
N GLU A 10 -7.56 -8.20 16.08
CA GLU A 10 -7.46 -7.29 16.21
C GLU A 10 -6.92 -6.47 15.89
N HIS A 11 -6.78 -6.81 15.58
CA HIS A 11 -6.24 -6.14 15.27
C HIS A 11 -6.23 -5.20 14.75
N GLY A 12 -6.48 -5.27 14.55
CA GLY A 12 -6.64 -4.68 14.17
C GLY A 12 -6.79 -3.99 13.55
N SER A 13 -6.88 -3.94 13.57
CA SER A 13 -7.07 -3.33 12.80
C SER A 13 -6.89 -3.61 11.78
N HIS A 14 -7.06 -4.63 11.59
CA HIS A 14 -6.92 -5.01 10.63
C HIS A 14 -7.73 -4.95 9.66
N GLY A 15 -8.87 -5.17 9.70
CA GLY A 15 -9.81 -4.94 8.71
C GLY A 15 -9.60 -3.66 8.07
N ARG A 16 -8.89 -2.81 8.66
CA ARG A 16 -8.54 -1.59 8.11
C ARG A 16 -7.50 -1.66 7.11
N ASP A 17 -6.86 -2.82 6.93
CA ASP A 17 -5.82 -3.03 5.93
C ASP A 17 -6.49 -3.51 4.66
N GLU A 18 -7.27 -2.65 4.05
CA GLU A 18 -8.01 -2.97 2.86
C GLU A 18 -7.11 -3.34 1.71
N PHE A 19 -7.63 -4.14 0.82
CA PHE A 19 -6.95 -4.40 -0.44
C PHE A 19 -7.34 -3.33 -1.45
N MET A 20 -6.37 -2.89 -2.23
CA MET A 20 -6.56 -1.88 -3.25
C MET A 20 -6.10 -2.44 -4.58
N HIS A 21 -6.78 -2.10 -5.63
CA HIS A 21 -6.35 -2.47 -6.97
C HIS A 21 -5.49 -1.33 -7.52
N THR A 22 -4.88 -1.56 -8.66
CA THR A 22 -3.96 -0.58 -9.25
C THR A 22 -4.64 0.77 -9.46
N ASP A 23 -5.87 0.77 -9.94
CA ASP A 23 -6.57 2.02 -10.17
C ASP A 23 -6.94 2.73 -8.87
N ASP A 24 -7.15 1.97 -7.79
CA ASP A 24 -7.36 2.57 -6.48
C ASP A 24 -6.10 3.28 -6.01
N VAL A 25 -4.95 2.65 -6.22
CA VAL A 25 -3.68 3.25 -5.82
C VAL A 25 -3.43 4.50 -6.64
N GLU A 26 -3.74 4.45 -7.93
CA GLU A 26 -3.62 5.64 -8.77
C GLU A 26 -4.49 6.78 -8.23
N ARG A 27 -5.73 6.46 -7.86
CA ARG A 27 -6.65 7.48 -7.37
C ARG A 27 -6.13 8.11 -6.09
N VAL A 28 -5.57 7.31 -5.20
CA VAL A 28 -5.11 7.81 -3.91
C VAL A 28 -3.78 8.54 -4.02
N THR A 29 -2.86 8.05 -4.84
CA THR A 29 -1.51 8.59 -4.87
C THR A 29 -1.27 9.55 -6.02
N GLY A 30 -2.08 9.48 -7.07
CA GLY A 30 -1.83 10.26 -8.27
C GLY A 30 -0.80 9.65 -9.20
N VAL A 31 -0.23 8.51 -8.83
CA VAL A 31 0.73 7.83 -9.70
C VAL A 31 -0.05 7.06 -10.75
N PRO A 32 0.18 7.29 -12.03
CA PRO A 32 -0.62 6.64 -13.09
C PRO A 32 -0.50 5.12 -13.03
N ALA A 33 -1.57 4.46 -13.42
CA ALA A 33 -1.60 2.99 -13.40
C ALA A 33 -0.48 2.39 -14.23
N GLY A 34 -0.17 3.02 -15.38
CA GLY A 34 0.93 2.53 -16.21
C GLY A 34 2.26 2.60 -15.50
N THR A 35 2.47 3.67 -14.72
CA THR A 35 3.69 3.83 -13.96
C THR A 35 3.74 2.79 -12.84
N LEU A 36 2.60 2.51 -12.21
CA LEU A 36 2.57 1.48 -11.17
C LEU A 36 2.91 0.12 -11.76
N ARG A 37 2.44 -0.17 -12.97
CA ARG A 37 2.78 -1.43 -13.62
C ARG A 37 4.28 -1.50 -13.92
N PHE A 38 4.85 -0.38 -14.35
CA PHE A 38 6.28 -0.32 -14.59
C PHE A 38 7.06 -0.56 -13.30
N TYR A 39 6.60 0.03 -12.19
CA TYR A 39 7.24 -0.18 -10.90
C TYR A 39 7.21 -1.66 -10.51
N ARG A 40 6.07 -2.33 -10.73
CA ARG A 40 6.00 -3.76 -10.43
C ARG A 40 6.99 -4.57 -11.25
N ALA A 41 7.11 -4.21 -12.53
CA ALA A 41 8.03 -4.94 -13.41
C ALA A 41 9.47 -4.74 -13.01
N THR A 42 9.79 -3.63 -12.38
CA THR A 42 11.16 -3.31 -12.00
C THR A 42 11.40 -3.46 -10.50
N ASP A 43 10.42 -4.02 -9.81
CA ASP A 43 10.54 -4.33 -8.39
C ASP A 43 10.75 -3.10 -7.52
N VAL A 44 10.07 -2.03 -7.86
CA VAL A 44 10.05 -0.83 -7.05
C VAL A 44 8.59 -0.49 -6.76
N GLY A 45 8.36 0.59 -6.04
CA GLY A 45 6.99 1.00 -5.73
C GLY A 45 6.46 0.26 -4.50
N PRO A 46 5.17 0.40 -4.24
CA PRO A 46 4.57 -0.25 -3.08
C PRO A 46 4.52 -1.75 -3.27
N ARG A 47 4.59 -2.47 -2.16
CA ARG A 47 4.46 -3.91 -2.22
C ARG A 47 3.10 -4.29 -2.77
N CYS A 48 3.08 -5.36 -3.55
CA CYS A 48 1.83 -5.86 -4.12
C CYS A 48 1.95 -7.37 -4.28
N PHE A 49 0.82 -8.00 -4.54
CA PHE A 49 0.82 -9.43 -4.75
C PHE A 49 -0.42 -9.78 -5.58
N LYS A 50 -0.48 -11.01 -6.04
CA LYS A 50 -1.63 -11.47 -6.80
C LYS A 50 -2.63 -12.14 -5.89
N LEU A 51 -3.87 -11.75 -6.06
CA LEU A 51 -4.97 -12.39 -5.38
C LEU A 51 -5.83 -12.94 -6.50
N GLY A 52 -5.72 -14.25 -6.74
CA GLY A 52 -6.30 -14.82 -7.93
C GLY A 52 -5.58 -14.26 -9.14
N ARG A 53 -6.30 -13.60 -10.02
CA ARG A 53 -5.70 -13.00 -11.20
C ARG A 53 -5.39 -11.53 -11.07
N ARG A 54 -5.87 -10.91 -9.99
CA ARG A 54 -5.75 -9.47 -9.84
C ARG A 54 -4.55 -9.13 -8.98
N VAL A 55 -3.87 -8.07 -9.36
CA VAL A 55 -2.82 -7.51 -8.53
C VAL A 55 -3.50 -6.65 -7.48
N VAL A 56 -3.10 -6.84 -6.23
CA VAL A 56 -3.64 -6.05 -5.13
C VAL A 56 -2.50 -5.50 -4.29
N TYR A 57 -2.81 -4.42 -3.60
CA TYR A 57 -1.90 -3.77 -2.67
C TYR A 57 -2.62 -3.69 -1.34
N ARG A 58 -1.92 -3.87 -0.25
CA ARG A 58 -2.51 -3.57 1.05
C ARG A 58 -2.42 -2.08 1.27
N ARG A 59 -3.48 -1.50 1.82
CA ARG A 59 -3.46 -0.07 2.10
C ARG A 59 -2.25 0.31 2.95
N SER A 60 -1.91 -0.51 3.95
CA SER A 60 -0.77 -0.21 4.81
C SER A 60 0.54 -0.19 4.03
N ASP A 61 0.67 -1.05 3.03
CA ASP A 61 1.88 -1.06 2.22
C ASP A 61 1.97 0.18 1.35
N VAL A 62 0.84 0.64 0.83
CA VAL A 62 0.81 1.86 0.04
C VAL A 62 1.18 3.05 0.92
N GLU A 63 0.62 3.11 2.11
CA GLU A 63 0.90 4.21 3.03
C GLU A 63 2.36 4.22 3.45
N GLU A 64 2.92 3.05 3.70
CA GLU A 64 4.31 2.96 4.07
C GLU A 64 5.22 3.42 2.93
N TRP A 65 4.87 3.04 1.70
CA TRP A 65 5.66 3.47 0.55
C TRP A 65 5.60 4.99 0.40
N ILE A 66 4.42 5.58 0.59
CA ILE A 66 4.27 7.03 0.53
C ILE A 66 5.17 7.68 1.58
N ALA A 67 5.16 7.15 2.79
CA ALA A 67 5.98 7.71 3.86
C ALA A 67 7.46 7.64 3.53
N ARG A 68 7.89 6.54 2.93
CA ARG A 68 9.30 6.42 2.54
C ARG A 68 9.65 7.40 1.43
N GLN A 69 8.75 7.59 0.48
CA GLN A 69 8.99 8.56 -0.59
C GLN A 69 9.09 9.96 -0.01
N GLU A 70 8.22 10.28 0.91
CA GLU A 70 8.28 11.58 1.54
C GLU A 70 9.59 11.77 2.29
N ALA A 71 10.00 10.78 3.05
CA ALA A 71 11.20 10.88 3.86
C ALA A 71 12.45 11.08 3.02
N THR A 72 12.48 10.51 1.82
CA THR A 72 13.69 10.56 1.01
C THR A 72 13.69 11.70 0.00
N SER A 73 12.55 12.32 -0.24
CA SER A 73 12.50 13.34 -1.29
C SER A 73 11.90 14.66 -0.85
N VAL A 74 11.58 14.80 0.42
CA VAL A 74 10.96 16.02 0.90
C VAL A 74 11.90 17.20 0.74
N ARG A 75 11.34 18.33 0.36
CA ARG A 75 12.09 19.57 0.19
C ARG A 75 11.26 20.70 0.76
N GLY A 76 11.92 21.73 1.23
CA GLY A 76 11.25 22.93 1.70
C GLY A 76 10.59 22.71 3.04
N GLY A 77 9.68 23.60 3.33
CA GLY A 77 8.97 23.53 4.60
C GLY A 77 9.79 23.84 5.79
N GLU A 78 10.90 24.50 5.66
CA GLU A 78 11.66 24.72 6.71
C GLU A 78 11.36 25.84 7.30
N GLN A 79 11.41 25.93 8.13
CA GLN A 79 11.10 26.98 8.70
C GLN A 79 11.96 27.35 9.70
#